data_1867654513f0cbbf193b76406418afd3
#
_entry.id   1867654513f0cbbf193b76406418afd3
#
_cell.length_a   1.000
_cell.length_b   1.000
_cell.length_c   1.000
_cell.angle_alpha   90.00
_cell.angle_beta   90.00
_cell.angle_gamma   90.00
#
_symmetry.space_group_name_H-M   'P 1'
#
loop_
_entity.id
_entity.type
_entity.pdbx_description
1 polymer ?
#
loop_
_entity_poly.entity_id
_entity_poly.type
_entity_poly.pdbx_seq_one_letter_code
_entity_poly.pdbx_strand_id
1 'polypeptide(L)'
;GDLMRAGWAADWNNASTVIPPLFIKDGGFAYNNTWDDPAYEEFAAKVAAAQAQTDRPTQAAAWQELNQWLVDNVWNIPGSYTRGQNLVGSKVRNAYQWYPFGWYSVGNIGLAG
;
A
#
# COMPACT_ATOMS: atom_id res chain seq x y z
N GLY A 1 0.65 -9.98 -20.28
CA GLY A 1 -0.82 -9.77 -20.27
C GLY A 1 -1.12 -8.30 -20.04
N ASP A 2 -2.22 -7.85 -20.59
CA ASP A 2 -2.59 -6.43 -20.56
C ASP A 2 -3.29 -6.01 -19.26
N LEU A 3 -3.60 -6.95 -18.39
CA LEU A 3 -4.22 -6.74 -17.09
C LEU A 3 -3.71 -7.77 -16.08
N MET A 4 -3.29 -7.31 -14.92
CA MET A 4 -2.84 -8.16 -13.83
C MET A 4 -3.58 -7.82 -12.54
N ARG A 5 -3.96 -8.84 -11.77
CA ARG A 5 -4.50 -8.65 -10.43
C ARG A 5 -3.36 -8.55 -9.43
N ALA A 6 -3.33 -7.48 -8.68
CA ALA A 6 -2.41 -7.29 -7.57
C ALA A 6 -3.17 -7.01 -6.27
N GLY A 7 -2.55 -7.29 -5.15
CA GLY A 7 -3.01 -6.92 -3.82
C GLY A 7 -1.83 -6.42 -3.00
N TRP A 8 -2.03 -5.39 -2.21
CA TRP A 8 -1.03 -4.83 -1.33
C TRP A 8 -1.65 -4.35 -0.03
N ALA A 9 -0.91 -4.45 1.04
CA ALA A 9 -1.25 -3.85 2.33
C ALA A 9 -0.16 -2.87 2.74
N ALA A 10 -0.55 -1.74 3.31
CA ALA A 10 0.41 -0.76 3.78
C ALA A 10 1.19 -1.29 4.99
N ASP A 11 2.52 -1.16 4.99
CA ASP A 11 3.38 -1.53 6.12
C ASP A 11 3.34 -0.50 7.25
N TRP A 12 3.00 0.74 6.93
CA TRP A 12 2.75 1.84 7.87
C TRP A 12 1.76 2.84 7.28
N ASN A 13 1.27 3.75 8.08
CA ASN A 13 0.23 4.70 7.67
C ASN A 13 0.78 5.85 6.81
N ASN A 14 1.29 5.51 5.63
CA ASN A 14 1.72 6.47 4.61
C ASN A 14 1.73 5.77 3.24
N ALA A 15 1.35 6.48 2.20
CA ALA A 15 1.32 5.92 0.83
C ALA A 15 2.71 5.63 0.25
N SER A 16 3.78 6.12 0.88
CA SER A 16 5.16 5.75 0.53
C SER A 16 5.46 4.26 0.65
N THR A 17 4.66 3.52 1.44
CA THR A 17 4.76 2.06 1.54
C THR A 17 3.98 1.32 0.46
N VAL A 18 3.22 2.03 -0.37
CA VAL A 18 2.35 1.45 -1.41
C VAL A 18 2.81 1.85 -2.80
N ILE A 19 2.86 3.16 -3.06
CA ILE A 19 3.07 3.67 -4.43
C ILE A 19 4.50 3.37 -4.94
N PRO A 20 5.58 3.73 -4.24
CA PRO A 20 6.92 3.46 -4.75
C PRO A 20 7.22 1.96 -4.92
N PRO A 21 6.92 1.07 -3.95
CA PRO A 21 7.20 -0.35 -4.11
C PRO A 21 6.52 -1.00 -5.30
N LEU A 22 5.34 -0.53 -5.68
CA LEU A 22 4.53 -1.14 -6.73
C LEU A 22 4.79 -0.56 -8.14
N PHE A 23 5.18 0.72 -8.23
CA PHE A 23 5.19 1.45 -9.51
C PHE A 23 6.54 2.07 -9.88
N ILE A 24 7.50 2.15 -8.95
CA ILE A 24 8.84 2.66 -9.24
C ILE A 24 9.76 1.52 -9.61
N LYS A 25 10.56 1.70 -10.66
CA LYS A 25 11.61 0.76 -11.06
C LYS A 25 12.52 0.51 -9.86
N ASP A 26 12.84 -0.74 -9.63
CA ASP A 26 13.65 -1.16 -8.47
C ASP A 26 12.98 -0.96 -7.10
N GLY A 27 11.69 -0.65 -7.07
CA GLY A 27 10.91 -0.51 -5.84
C GLY A 27 10.68 -1.82 -5.06
N GLY A 28 11.13 -2.94 -5.61
CA GLY A 28 11.13 -4.26 -4.97
C GLY A 28 9.94 -5.14 -5.33
N PHE A 29 8.80 -4.58 -5.68
CA PHE A 29 7.56 -5.29 -6.01
C PHE A 29 6.86 -4.73 -7.25
N ALA A 30 7.59 -4.07 -8.14
CA ALA A 30 7.04 -3.55 -9.37
C ALA A 30 6.58 -4.70 -10.28
N TYR A 31 5.29 -5.00 -10.22
CA TYR A 31 4.66 -6.04 -11.04
C TYR A 31 4.35 -5.56 -12.46
N ASN A 32 4.36 -4.26 -12.68
CA ASN A 32 4.00 -3.63 -13.94
C ASN A 32 5.27 -3.09 -14.59
N ASN A 33 5.44 -3.25 -15.87
CA ASN A 33 6.52 -2.62 -16.63
C ASN A 33 6.21 -1.14 -16.89
N THR A 34 5.73 -0.42 -15.87
CA THR A 34 5.33 0.99 -15.98
C THR A 34 6.50 1.91 -16.34
N TRP A 35 7.74 1.48 -16.08
CA TRP A 35 8.95 2.19 -16.47
C TRP A 35 9.21 2.24 -17.98
N ASP A 36 8.50 1.43 -18.77
CA ASP A 36 8.55 1.48 -20.24
C ASP A 36 7.53 2.47 -20.83
N ASP A 37 6.67 3.03 -19.97
CA ASP A 37 5.68 4.04 -20.38
C ASP A 37 6.35 5.41 -20.54
N PRO A 38 6.04 6.17 -21.61
CA PRO A 38 6.57 7.53 -21.81
C PRO A 38 6.31 8.50 -20.65
N ALA A 39 5.24 8.27 -19.87
CA ALA A 39 4.88 9.10 -18.71
C ALA A 39 5.64 8.73 -17.42
N TYR A 40 6.48 7.68 -17.46
CA TYR A 40 7.15 7.18 -16.26
C TYR A 40 8.05 8.21 -15.57
N GLU A 41 8.85 8.94 -16.33
CA GLU A 41 9.78 9.93 -15.77
C GLU A 41 9.04 11.06 -15.03
N GLU A 42 7.91 11.51 -15.56
CA GLU A 42 7.06 12.48 -14.88
C GLU A 42 6.52 11.91 -13.57
N PHE A 43 6.02 10.68 -13.60
CA PHE A 43 5.52 10.00 -12.43
C PHE A 43 6.60 9.82 -11.35
N ALA A 44 7.78 9.33 -11.74
CA ALA A 44 8.89 9.13 -10.82
C ALA A 44 9.33 10.43 -10.15
N ALA A 45 9.38 11.53 -10.90
CA ALA A 45 9.68 12.85 -10.34
C ALA A 45 8.62 13.31 -9.33
N LYS A 46 7.35 13.09 -9.60
CA LYS A 46 6.25 13.40 -8.65
C LYS A 46 6.34 12.55 -7.38
N VAL A 47 6.68 11.26 -7.50
CA VAL A 47 6.91 10.37 -6.35
C VAL A 47 8.07 10.90 -5.49
N ALA A 48 9.19 11.24 -6.10
CA ALA A 48 10.34 11.79 -5.38
C ALA A 48 9.99 13.12 -4.68
N ALA A 49 9.23 13.99 -5.32
CA ALA A 49 8.74 15.22 -4.72
C ALA A 49 7.83 14.99 -3.52
N ALA A 50 6.92 14.02 -3.61
CA ALA A 50 6.05 13.64 -2.49
C ALA A 50 6.84 13.05 -1.30
N GLN A 51 7.85 12.22 -1.58
CA GLN A 51 8.72 11.67 -0.54
C GLN A 51 9.57 12.75 0.17
N ALA A 52 9.96 13.79 -0.53
CA ALA A 52 10.75 14.90 0.01
C ALA A 52 9.94 15.85 0.91
N GLN A 53 8.60 15.77 0.90
CA GLN A 53 7.75 16.60 1.77
C GLN A 53 7.91 16.21 3.23
N THR A 54 8.20 17.19 4.07
CA THR A 54 8.32 17.00 5.52
C THR A 54 7.04 17.40 6.28
N ASP A 55 6.21 18.24 5.68
CA ASP A 55 4.89 18.59 6.20
C ASP A 55 3.87 17.52 5.86
N ARG A 56 3.26 16.93 6.88
CA ARG A 56 2.38 15.77 6.70
C ARG A 56 1.11 16.04 5.89
N PRO A 57 0.38 17.15 6.10
CA PRO A 57 -0.75 17.51 5.24
C PRO A 57 -0.38 17.70 3.78
N THR A 58 0.71 18.42 3.51
CA THR A 58 1.22 18.63 2.14
C THR A 58 1.64 17.33 1.48
N GLN A 59 2.32 16.46 2.22
CA GLN A 59 2.69 15.14 1.73
C GLN A 59 1.46 14.28 1.42
N ALA A 60 0.44 14.30 2.28
CA ALA A 60 -0.79 13.56 2.05
C ALA A 60 -1.52 14.02 0.78
N ALA A 61 -1.57 15.33 0.54
CA ALA A 61 -2.14 15.88 -0.69
C ALA A 61 -1.36 15.41 -1.93
N ALA A 62 -0.03 15.43 -1.90
CA ALA A 62 0.80 14.95 -3.00
C ALA A 62 0.56 13.45 -3.28
N TRP A 63 0.40 12.63 -2.25
CA TRP A 63 0.05 11.21 -2.43
C TRP A 63 -1.35 11.00 -2.99
N GLN A 64 -2.32 11.84 -2.65
CA GLN A 64 -3.66 11.79 -3.23
C GLN A 64 -3.64 12.13 -4.72
N GLU A 65 -2.90 13.15 -5.12
CA GLU A 65 -2.70 13.50 -6.53
C GLU A 65 -2.04 12.36 -7.31
N LEU A 66 -1.02 11.72 -6.75
CA LEU A 66 -0.37 10.57 -7.36
C LEU A 66 -1.30 9.36 -7.50
N ASN A 67 -2.13 9.11 -6.50
CA ASN A 67 -3.13 8.04 -6.59
C ASN A 67 -4.16 8.32 -7.71
N GLN A 68 -4.60 9.56 -7.84
CA GLN A 68 -5.48 9.96 -8.94
C GLN A 68 -4.77 9.83 -10.29
N TRP A 69 -3.52 10.27 -10.36
CA TRP A 69 -2.70 10.14 -11.58
C TRP A 69 -2.58 8.69 -12.05
N LEU A 70 -2.37 7.73 -11.14
CA LEU A 70 -2.30 6.30 -11.45
C LEU A 70 -3.61 5.78 -12.07
N VAL A 71 -4.74 6.27 -11.59
CA VAL A 71 -6.06 5.91 -12.12
C VAL A 71 -6.28 6.53 -13.49
N ASP A 72 -5.98 7.81 -13.65
CA ASP A 72 -6.19 8.56 -14.89
C ASP A 72 -5.33 8.01 -16.05
N ASN A 73 -4.14 7.52 -15.75
CA ASN A 73 -3.24 6.89 -16.71
C ASN A 73 -3.45 5.37 -16.85
N VAL A 74 -4.46 4.82 -16.18
CA VAL A 74 -4.82 3.40 -16.23
C VAL A 74 -3.68 2.46 -15.77
N TRP A 75 -2.76 2.97 -14.94
CA TRP A 75 -1.73 2.13 -14.31
C TRP A 75 -2.29 1.35 -13.12
N ASN A 76 -3.37 1.83 -12.52
CA ASN A 76 -4.08 1.15 -11.46
C ASN A 76 -5.60 1.28 -11.65
N ILE A 77 -6.28 0.15 -11.59
CA ILE A 77 -7.75 0.10 -11.58
C ILE A 77 -8.18 -0.36 -10.20
N PRO A 78 -8.70 0.53 -9.33
CA PRO A 78 -9.17 0.15 -8.00
C PRO A 78 -10.30 -0.88 -8.10
N GLY A 79 -10.10 -2.05 -7.52
CA GLY A 79 -11.10 -3.12 -7.54
C GLY A 79 -11.98 -3.08 -6.31
N SER A 80 -11.49 -3.63 -5.21
CA SER A 80 -12.25 -3.75 -3.97
C SER A 80 -11.39 -3.59 -2.73
N TYR A 81 -11.97 -3.02 -1.69
CA TYR A 81 -11.39 -3.06 -0.35
C TYR A 81 -11.92 -4.30 0.37
N THR A 82 -11.01 -5.18 0.76
CA THR A 82 -11.37 -6.37 1.52
C THR A 82 -11.46 -6.05 3.02
N ARG A 83 -12.46 -6.59 3.69
CA ARG A 83 -12.45 -6.65 5.16
C ARG A 83 -11.82 -7.96 5.58
N GLY A 84 -10.68 -7.88 6.25
CA GLY A 84 -10.10 -9.04 6.92
C GLY A 84 -11.02 -9.50 8.06
N GLN A 85 -11.35 -10.78 8.08
CA GLN A 85 -12.04 -11.41 9.20
C GLN A 85 -11.12 -12.45 9.81
N ASN A 86 -10.95 -12.38 11.11
CA ASN A 86 -10.12 -13.30 11.86
C ASN A 86 -10.98 -14.05 12.87
N LEU A 87 -10.96 -15.36 12.80
CA LEU A 87 -11.65 -16.22 13.77
C LEU A 87 -10.70 -16.57 14.92
N VAL A 88 -11.18 -16.40 16.13
CA VAL A 88 -10.42 -16.69 17.35
C VAL A 88 -11.10 -17.83 18.09
N GLY A 89 -10.34 -18.89 18.37
CA GLY A 89 -10.84 -20.01 19.17
C GLY A 89 -11.15 -19.60 20.63
N SER A 90 -12.12 -20.24 21.26
CA SER A 90 -12.57 -19.90 22.61
C SER A 90 -11.51 -20.00 23.70
N LYS A 91 -10.46 -20.79 23.47
CA LYS A 91 -9.31 -20.93 24.37
C LYS A 91 -8.18 -19.93 24.13
N VAL A 92 -8.30 -19.09 23.11
CA VAL A 92 -7.27 -18.09 22.80
C VAL A 92 -7.52 -16.83 23.62
N ARG A 93 -6.47 -16.25 24.18
CA ARG A 93 -6.48 -15.01 24.94
C ARG A 93 -5.62 -13.97 24.25
N ASN A 94 -5.93 -12.69 24.46
CA ASN A 94 -5.19 -11.55 23.94
C ASN A 94 -5.07 -11.53 22.40
N ALA A 95 -5.97 -12.18 21.69
CA ALA A 95 -6.03 -12.10 20.24
C ALA A 95 -6.76 -10.82 19.84
N TYR A 96 -6.04 -9.74 19.70
CA TYR A 96 -6.55 -8.49 19.16
C TYR A 96 -5.86 -8.15 17.85
N GLN A 97 -6.62 -7.56 16.97
CA GLN A 97 -6.11 -7.10 15.68
C GLN A 97 -5.37 -5.78 15.87
N TRP A 98 -4.10 -5.76 15.52
CA TRP A 98 -3.29 -4.55 15.63
C TRP A 98 -3.43 -3.71 14.37
N TYR A 99 -4.02 -2.55 14.54
CA TYR A 99 -4.04 -1.51 13.53
C TYR A 99 -2.64 -0.83 13.49
N PRO A 100 -2.02 -0.57 12.32
CA PRO A 100 -2.61 -0.52 10.98
C PRO A 100 -2.48 -1.82 10.16
N PHE A 101 -1.86 -2.87 10.66
CA PHE A 101 -1.52 -4.06 9.86
C PHE A 101 -2.69 -5.01 9.64
N GLY A 102 -3.75 -4.88 10.40
CA GLY A 102 -4.89 -5.80 10.30
C GLY A 102 -4.61 -7.25 10.72
N TRP A 103 -3.45 -7.51 11.33
CA TRP A 103 -3.02 -8.82 11.81
C TRP A 103 -3.03 -8.88 13.33
N TYR A 104 -3.06 -10.09 13.86
CA TYR A 104 -2.92 -10.30 15.30
C TYR A 104 -1.51 -9.97 15.77
N SER A 105 -1.41 -9.37 16.94
CA SER A 105 -0.15 -9.24 17.66
C SER A 105 0.25 -10.60 18.23
N VAL A 106 0.95 -11.41 17.43
CA VAL A 106 1.26 -12.82 17.72
C VAL A 106 2.04 -12.98 19.02
N GLY A 107 2.91 -12.02 19.34
CA GLY A 107 3.70 -12.03 20.57
C GLY A 107 2.89 -11.90 21.87
N ASN A 108 1.62 -11.49 21.77
CA ASN A 108 0.73 -11.30 22.92
C ASN A 108 -0.35 -12.38 23.04
N ILE A 109 -0.45 -13.27 22.03
CA ILE A 109 -1.44 -14.33 22.05
C ILE A 109 -1.05 -15.41 23.07
N GLY A 110 -1.99 -15.82 23.89
CA GLY A 110 -1.84 -16.92 24.83
C GLY A 110 -3.01 -17.88 24.79
N LEU A 111 -2.87 -19.01 25.45
CA LEU A 111 -3.95 -19.96 25.66
C LEU A 111 -4.51 -19.82 27.07
N ALA A 112 -5.81 -19.98 27.19
CA ALA A 112 -6.44 -20.18 28.49
C ALA A 112 -6.06 -21.56 29.01
N GLY A 113 -5.60 -21.63 30.24
CA GLY A 113 -5.43 -22.90 30.97
C GLY A 113 -6.76 -23.59 31.28
#